data_7f6f97e55255e28a65e3f9a6decfc8a1
#
_entry.id   7f6f97e55255e28a65e3f9a6decfc8a1
#
_cell.length_a   1.000
_cell.length_b   1.000
_cell.length_c   1.000
_cell.angle_alpha   90.00
_cell.angle_beta   90.00
_cell.angle_gamma   90.00
#
_symmetry.space_group_name_H-M   'P 1'
#
loop_
_entity.id
_entity.type
_entity.pdbx_description
1 polymer ?
#
loop_
_entity_poly.entity_id
_entity_poly.type
_entity_poly.pdbx_seq_one_letter_code
_entity_poly.pdbx_strand_id
1 'polypeptide(L)'
;MSLVVRNLSVDHGAIRAINNLSFIVEKRRLTAVIGANGAGKSTLLRTLSGLIPASEGKASWGEHNLLKGKAELHVRNGVSHVSEGKSVIPELTVEENLDLGALWRKNKKEADATKKYVLELFPRLGERLKQRGDTLSGGERQMLAIGRALMSKPQLLLLDEPSLGLAPLVVEQIFQTIRDIANTSDLTVLLVEQNAMGALKIADIGVVLNLGNIVAIGPSADLIADPAIRAAYLGY
;
A
#
# COMPACT_ATOMS: atom_id res chain seq x y z
N MET A 1 -3.94 -15.51 -5.67
CA MET A 1 -5.24 -14.82 -5.61
C MET A 1 -5.06 -13.47 -6.27
N SER A 2 -6.11 -12.87 -6.86
CA SER A 2 -6.08 -11.51 -7.42
C SER A 2 -7.05 -10.63 -6.65
N LEU A 3 -6.77 -9.32 -6.57
CA LEU A 3 -7.74 -8.34 -6.10
C LEU A 3 -8.66 -7.98 -7.27
N VAL A 4 -9.96 -8.14 -7.08
CA VAL A 4 -10.97 -7.80 -8.09
C VAL A 4 -11.88 -6.74 -7.52
N VAL A 5 -11.93 -5.58 -8.18
CA VAL A 5 -12.84 -4.46 -7.87
C VAL A 5 -13.81 -4.32 -9.02
N ARG A 6 -15.13 -4.26 -8.72
CA ARG A 6 -16.20 -4.13 -9.72
C ARG A 6 -17.23 -3.10 -9.29
N ASN A 7 -17.43 -2.09 -10.13
CA ASN A 7 -18.43 -1.04 -9.98
C ASN A 7 -18.42 -0.40 -8.57
N LEU A 8 -17.22 -0.25 -7.98
CA LEU A 8 -17.07 0.29 -6.64
C LEU A 8 -17.39 1.77 -6.61
N SER A 9 -18.31 2.16 -5.74
CA SER A 9 -18.61 3.56 -5.43
C SER A 9 -18.52 3.80 -3.93
N VAL A 10 -18.00 4.96 -3.54
CA VAL A 10 -17.85 5.34 -2.13
C VAL A 10 -18.23 6.80 -1.96
N ASP A 11 -19.09 7.05 -0.99
CA ASP A 11 -19.59 8.40 -0.67
C ASP A 11 -19.06 8.86 0.70
N HIS A 12 -18.64 10.10 0.79
CA HIS A 12 -18.37 10.83 2.03
C HIS A 12 -19.48 11.87 2.25
N GLY A 13 -20.53 11.48 2.96
CA GLY A 13 -21.75 12.29 3.07
C GLY A 13 -22.38 12.51 1.70
N ALA A 14 -22.49 13.75 1.24
CA ALA A 14 -23.05 14.10 -0.06
C ALA A 14 -22.03 14.05 -1.22
N ILE A 15 -20.74 13.81 -0.94
CA ILE A 15 -19.69 13.84 -1.95
C ILE A 15 -19.34 12.42 -2.38
N ARG A 16 -19.46 12.12 -3.68
CA ARG A 16 -18.99 10.88 -4.26
C ARG A 16 -17.48 10.93 -4.48
N ALA A 17 -16.74 10.24 -3.60
CA ALA A 17 -15.28 10.20 -3.63
C ALA A 17 -14.73 9.16 -4.60
N ILE A 18 -15.48 8.08 -4.85
CA ILE A 18 -15.20 7.03 -5.83
C ILE A 18 -16.46 6.76 -6.62
N ASN A 19 -16.34 6.70 -7.94
CA ASN A 19 -17.46 6.55 -8.84
C ASN A 19 -17.24 5.38 -9.80
N ASN A 20 -17.94 4.27 -9.54
CA ASN A 20 -18.03 3.11 -10.44
C ASN A 20 -16.68 2.52 -10.87
N LEU A 21 -15.68 2.41 -9.96
CA LEU A 21 -14.37 1.87 -10.29
C LEU A 21 -14.42 0.37 -10.55
N SER A 22 -13.75 -0.05 -11.63
CA SER A 22 -13.57 -1.47 -11.95
C SER A 22 -12.16 -1.70 -12.46
N PHE A 23 -11.39 -2.56 -11.76
CA PHE A 23 -10.04 -2.97 -12.14
C PHE A 23 -9.64 -4.26 -11.43
N ILE A 24 -8.54 -4.86 -11.89
CA ILE A 24 -7.97 -6.07 -11.31
C ILE A 24 -6.50 -5.81 -10.98
N VAL A 25 -6.08 -6.23 -9.78
CA VAL A 25 -4.66 -6.35 -9.43
C VAL A 25 -4.29 -7.83 -9.50
N GLU A 26 -3.46 -8.17 -10.47
CA GLU A 26 -3.03 -9.55 -10.68
C GLU A 26 -2.10 -10.03 -9.56
N LYS A 27 -2.16 -11.34 -9.29
CA LYS A 27 -1.28 -11.98 -8.32
C LYS A 27 0.19 -11.72 -8.66
N ARG A 28 1.01 -11.41 -7.64
CA ARG A 28 2.45 -11.17 -7.75
C ARG A 28 2.80 -10.00 -8.67
N ARG A 29 1.91 -9.04 -8.80
CA ARG A 29 2.14 -7.81 -9.56
C ARG A 29 2.12 -6.61 -8.62
N LEU A 30 2.87 -5.60 -9.00
CA LEU A 30 2.80 -4.28 -8.41
C LEU A 30 1.94 -3.40 -9.32
N THR A 31 0.79 -2.96 -8.80
CA THR A 31 -0.08 -2.01 -9.48
C THR A 31 -0.02 -0.67 -8.78
N ALA A 32 0.28 0.40 -9.52
CA ALA A 32 0.25 1.76 -9.01
C ALA A 32 -1.05 2.47 -9.40
N VAL A 33 -1.74 3.04 -8.41
CA VAL A 33 -2.85 3.98 -8.62
C VAL A 33 -2.31 5.38 -8.41
N ILE A 34 -2.26 6.16 -9.46
CA ILE A 34 -1.76 7.53 -9.45
C ILE A 34 -2.88 8.54 -9.65
N GLY A 35 -2.70 9.75 -9.17
CA GLY A 35 -3.67 10.84 -9.32
C GLY A 35 -3.38 11.99 -8.37
N ALA A 36 -3.99 13.13 -8.63
CA ALA A 36 -3.86 14.32 -7.79
C ALA A 36 -4.46 14.11 -6.39
N ASN A 37 -4.19 15.04 -5.46
CA ASN A 37 -4.86 15.07 -4.17
C ASN A 37 -6.37 15.23 -4.37
N GLY A 38 -7.15 14.47 -3.60
CA GLY A 38 -8.61 14.44 -3.76
C GLY A 38 -9.12 13.54 -4.88
N ALA A 39 -8.25 12.83 -5.64
CA ALA A 39 -8.70 11.92 -6.69
C ALA A 39 -9.43 10.66 -6.20
N GLY A 40 -9.44 10.38 -4.88
CA GLY A 40 -10.09 9.21 -4.28
C GLY A 40 -9.13 8.07 -3.88
N LYS A 41 -7.82 8.27 -4.03
CA LYS A 41 -6.78 7.25 -3.80
C LYS A 41 -6.83 6.62 -2.39
N SER A 42 -6.69 7.44 -1.34
CA SER A 42 -6.73 6.95 0.06
C SER A 42 -8.11 6.41 0.43
N THR A 43 -9.19 6.96 -0.15
CA THR A 43 -10.56 6.42 0.01
C THR A 43 -10.64 4.99 -0.53
N LEU A 44 -10.05 4.73 -1.71
CA LEU A 44 -9.97 3.38 -2.28
C LEU A 44 -9.31 2.40 -1.31
N LEU A 45 -8.10 2.73 -0.83
CA LEU A 45 -7.37 1.82 0.08
C LEU A 45 -8.10 1.62 1.42
N ARG A 46 -8.65 2.68 2.00
CA ARG A 46 -9.42 2.60 3.24
C ARG A 46 -10.68 1.74 3.08
N THR A 47 -11.33 1.78 1.92
CA THR A 47 -12.50 0.93 1.62
C THR A 47 -12.06 -0.53 1.47
N LEU A 48 -10.99 -0.81 0.73
CA LEU A 48 -10.45 -2.16 0.54
C LEU A 48 -9.92 -2.78 1.84
N SER A 49 -9.50 -1.96 2.81
CA SER A 49 -9.05 -2.42 4.13
C SER A 49 -10.18 -2.47 5.19
N GLY A 50 -11.44 -2.17 4.82
CA GLY A 50 -12.58 -2.23 5.73
C GLY A 50 -12.67 -1.07 6.72
N LEU A 51 -11.96 0.03 6.49
CA LEU A 51 -11.99 1.23 7.33
C LEU A 51 -13.11 2.21 6.93
N ILE A 52 -13.56 2.16 5.68
CA ILE A 52 -14.65 2.98 5.15
C ILE A 52 -15.62 2.05 4.42
N PRO A 53 -16.94 2.17 4.63
CA PRO A 53 -17.92 1.38 3.89
C PRO A 53 -18.01 1.83 2.44
N ALA A 54 -18.23 0.90 1.52
CA ALA A 54 -18.63 1.19 0.16
C ALA A 54 -20.12 1.51 0.09
N SER A 55 -20.50 2.41 -0.82
CA SER A 55 -21.92 2.69 -1.12
C SER A 55 -22.49 1.64 -2.09
N GLU A 56 -21.68 1.24 -3.07
CA GLU A 56 -22.06 0.28 -4.12
C GLU A 56 -20.85 -0.55 -4.56
N GLY A 57 -21.13 -1.66 -5.25
CA GLY A 57 -20.12 -2.45 -5.93
C GLY A 57 -19.66 -3.68 -5.17
N LYS A 58 -18.54 -4.24 -5.63
CA LYS A 58 -17.91 -5.45 -5.07
C LYS A 58 -16.40 -5.28 -5.07
N ALA A 59 -15.76 -5.78 -4.00
CA ALA A 59 -14.29 -5.93 -3.95
C ALA A 59 -13.95 -7.23 -3.25
N SER A 60 -13.03 -8.02 -3.82
CA SER A 60 -12.62 -9.29 -3.23
C SER A 60 -11.14 -9.56 -3.42
N TRP A 61 -10.53 -10.23 -2.44
CA TRP A 61 -9.22 -10.85 -2.51
C TRP A 61 -9.40 -12.37 -2.57
N GLY A 62 -9.27 -12.94 -3.77
CA GLY A 62 -9.72 -14.31 -3.98
C GLY A 62 -11.22 -14.45 -3.66
N GLU A 63 -11.56 -15.35 -2.74
CA GLU A 63 -12.93 -15.55 -2.27
C GLU A 63 -13.33 -14.62 -1.11
N HIS A 64 -12.35 -13.92 -0.51
CA HIS A 64 -12.59 -13.05 0.63
C HIS A 64 -13.19 -11.70 0.18
N ASN A 65 -14.40 -11.39 0.66
CA ASN A 65 -15.08 -10.12 0.37
C ASN A 65 -14.50 -9.00 1.24
N LEU A 66 -13.87 -8.00 0.61
CA LEU A 66 -13.23 -6.86 1.27
C LEU A 66 -14.21 -5.76 1.70
N LEU A 67 -15.46 -5.79 1.21
CA LEU A 67 -16.48 -4.80 1.60
C LEU A 67 -17.33 -5.27 2.79
N LYS A 68 -17.01 -6.45 3.36
CA LYS A 68 -17.71 -7.02 4.51
C LYS A 68 -16.74 -7.43 5.61
N GLY A 69 -17.13 -7.17 6.84
CA GLY A 69 -16.32 -7.53 8.01
C GLY A 69 -15.47 -6.38 8.53
N LYS A 70 -14.73 -6.66 9.60
CA LYS A 70 -13.82 -5.70 10.24
C LYS A 70 -12.41 -5.80 9.65
N ALA A 71 -11.62 -4.75 9.78
CA ALA A 71 -10.25 -4.69 9.27
C ALA A 71 -9.36 -5.85 9.77
N GLU A 72 -9.54 -6.31 11.02
CA GLU A 72 -8.80 -7.45 11.57
C GLU A 72 -9.05 -8.75 10.79
N LEU A 73 -10.26 -8.92 10.24
CA LEU A 73 -10.57 -10.08 9.40
C LEU A 73 -9.80 -10.03 8.07
N HIS A 74 -9.63 -8.85 7.49
CA HIS A 74 -8.85 -8.68 6.26
C HIS A 74 -7.38 -9.03 6.49
N VAL A 75 -6.79 -8.58 7.61
CA VAL A 75 -5.42 -8.96 7.99
C VAL A 75 -5.25 -10.46 8.11
N ARG A 76 -6.19 -11.16 8.78
CA ARG A 76 -6.17 -12.63 8.90
C ARG A 76 -6.34 -13.36 7.57
N ASN A 77 -6.94 -12.71 6.58
CA ASN A 77 -7.06 -13.21 5.20
C ASN A 77 -5.92 -12.71 4.28
N GLY A 78 -4.83 -12.23 4.87
CA GLY A 78 -3.61 -11.89 4.16
C GLY A 78 -3.63 -10.54 3.47
N VAL A 79 -4.47 -9.59 3.91
CA VAL A 79 -4.50 -8.20 3.39
C VAL A 79 -3.98 -7.25 4.44
N SER A 80 -2.88 -6.55 4.18
CA SER A 80 -2.33 -5.52 5.08
C SER A 80 -2.34 -4.16 4.43
N HIS A 81 -2.58 -3.13 5.24
CA HIS A 81 -2.64 -1.74 4.82
C HIS A 81 -1.66 -0.89 5.63
N VAL A 82 -0.79 -0.18 4.93
CA VAL A 82 0.06 0.88 5.47
C VAL A 82 -0.60 2.21 5.10
N SER A 83 -1.24 2.85 6.06
CA SER A 83 -1.92 4.12 5.87
C SER A 83 -0.92 5.29 5.91
N GLU A 84 -1.25 6.38 5.24
CA GLU A 84 -0.49 7.62 5.25
C GLU A 84 -0.23 8.11 6.69
N GLY A 85 1.03 8.38 7.02
CA GLY A 85 1.50 9.18 8.16
C GLY A 85 1.27 8.64 9.58
N LYS A 86 0.40 7.63 9.80
CA LYS A 86 0.00 7.19 11.15
C LYS A 86 0.23 5.69 11.42
N SER A 87 1.19 5.10 10.73
CA SER A 87 1.38 3.63 10.78
C SER A 87 2.41 3.17 11.82
N VAL A 88 2.99 4.04 12.63
CA VAL A 88 3.92 3.70 13.71
C VAL A 88 3.33 4.18 15.05
N ILE A 89 3.48 3.37 16.09
CA ILE A 89 3.13 3.78 17.46
C ILE A 89 4.36 4.47 18.07
N PRO A 90 4.28 5.79 18.30
CA PRO A 90 5.46 6.60 18.66
C PRO A 90 6.11 6.16 19.98
N GLU A 91 5.30 5.74 20.95
CA GLU A 91 5.73 5.38 22.30
C GLU A 91 6.44 4.03 22.38
N LEU A 92 6.21 3.16 21.40
CA LEU A 92 6.82 1.84 21.33
C LEU A 92 8.17 1.88 20.64
N THR A 93 9.05 0.97 20.99
CA THR A 93 10.32 0.74 20.31
C THR A 93 10.10 0.19 18.89
N VAL A 94 11.15 0.21 18.06
CA VAL A 94 11.15 -0.42 16.73
C VAL A 94 10.77 -1.90 16.86
N GLU A 95 11.38 -2.62 17.81
CA GLU A 95 11.12 -4.04 18.03
C GLU A 95 9.66 -4.30 18.39
N GLU A 96 9.10 -3.55 19.35
CA GLU A 96 7.71 -3.68 19.78
C GLU A 96 6.73 -3.34 18.66
N ASN A 97 7.02 -2.30 17.85
CA ASN A 97 6.22 -2.00 16.66
C ASN A 97 6.20 -3.16 15.68
N LEU A 98 7.34 -3.81 15.41
CA LEU A 98 7.41 -4.98 14.53
C LEU A 98 6.62 -6.15 15.11
N ASP A 99 6.78 -6.45 16.41
CA ASP A 99 6.10 -7.56 17.07
C ASP A 99 4.58 -7.43 17.05
N LEU A 100 4.06 -6.20 17.15
CA LEU A 100 2.62 -5.94 16.96
C LEU A 100 2.10 -6.39 15.59
N GLY A 101 2.90 -6.29 14.53
CA GLY A 101 2.52 -6.76 13.20
C GLY A 101 2.29 -8.27 13.13
N ALA A 102 2.90 -9.03 14.03
CA ALA A 102 2.76 -10.49 14.13
C ALA A 102 1.82 -10.96 15.27
N LEU A 103 1.16 -10.05 15.98
CA LEU A 103 0.43 -10.34 17.22
C LEU A 103 -0.62 -11.46 17.08
N TRP A 104 -1.28 -11.55 15.95
CA TRP A 104 -2.31 -12.56 15.71
C TRP A 104 -1.74 -13.92 15.24
N ARG A 105 -0.45 -13.99 14.89
CA ARG A 105 0.20 -15.21 14.40
C ARG A 105 0.52 -16.16 15.55
N LYS A 106 0.07 -17.42 15.40
CA LYS A 106 0.28 -18.46 16.43
C LYS A 106 1.69 -19.07 16.39
N ASN A 107 2.32 -19.11 15.21
CA ASN A 107 3.64 -19.72 15.05
C ASN A 107 4.75 -18.69 15.30
N LYS A 108 5.31 -18.71 16.48
CA LYS A 108 6.38 -17.79 16.91
C LYS A 108 7.64 -17.94 16.05
N LYS A 109 8.04 -19.16 15.71
CA LYS A 109 9.25 -19.41 14.89
C LYS A 109 9.11 -18.77 13.49
N GLU A 110 7.93 -18.85 12.88
CA GLU A 110 7.68 -18.16 11.62
C GLU A 110 7.64 -16.64 11.76
N ALA A 111 7.14 -16.13 12.88
CA ALA A 111 7.17 -14.69 13.15
C ALA A 111 8.62 -14.19 13.31
N ASP A 112 9.46 -14.92 14.04
CA ASP A 112 10.89 -14.61 14.20
C ASP A 112 11.63 -14.64 12.85
N ALA A 113 11.37 -15.65 12.00
CA ALA A 113 11.94 -15.71 10.65
C ALA A 113 11.48 -14.53 9.78
N THR A 114 10.21 -14.10 9.88
CA THR A 114 9.71 -12.92 9.18
C THR A 114 10.38 -11.66 9.71
N LYS A 115 10.58 -11.53 11.02
CA LYS A 115 11.28 -10.39 11.63
C LYS A 115 12.71 -10.28 11.10
N LYS A 116 13.44 -11.40 11.03
CA LYS A 116 14.78 -11.45 10.44
C LYS A 116 14.78 -10.94 9.00
N TYR A 117 13.86 -11.45 8.18
CA TYR A 117 13.70 -10.98 6.79
C TYR A 117 13.40 -9.48 6.69
N VAL A 118 12.51 -8.95 7.54
CA VAL A 118 12.22 -7.50 7.58
C VAL A 118 13.46 -6.69 7.94
N LEU A 119 14.29 -7.17 8.87
CA LEU A 119 15.52 -6.50 9.26
C LEU A 119 16.62 -6.59 8.19
N GLU A 120 16.61 -7.64 7.36
CA GLU A 120 17.46 -7.74 6.16
C GLU A 120 17.02 -6.73 5.08
N LEU A 121 15.70 -6.51 4.90
CA LEU A 121 15.17 -5.49 3.99
C LEU A 121 15.45 -4.05 4.46
N PHE A 122 15.41 -3.84 5.77
CA PHE A 122 15.58 -2.53 6.41
C PHE A 122 16.68 -2.58 7.49
N PRO A 123 17.98 -2.66 7.12
CA PRO A 123 19.07 -2.81 8.09
C PRO A 123 19.11 -1.71 9.14
N ARG A 124 18.74 -0.47 8.76
CA ARG A 124 18.64 0.67 9.69
C ARG A 124 17.72 0.43 10.88
N LEU A 125 16.66 -0.35 10.68
CA LEU A 125 15.77 -0.73 11.79
C LEU A 125 16.46 -1.70 12.77
N GLY A 126 17.30 -2.61 12.23
CA GLY A 126 18.11 -3.53 13.04
C GLY A 126 19.08 -2.83 14.00
N GLU A 127 19.70 -1.73 13.51
CA GLU A 127 20.59 -0.88 14.30
C GLU A 127 19.87 -0.14 15.44
N ARG A 128 18.54 -0.03 15.36
CA ARG A 128 17.69 0.84 16.20
C ARG A 128 16.59 0.12 16.95
N LEU A 129 16.67 -1.19 17.11
CA LEU A 129 15.60 -2.04 17.69
C LEU A 129 15.04 -1.52 19.01
N LYS A 130 15.87 -0.95 19.85
CA LYS A 130 15.50 -0.41 21.17
C LYS A 130 15.11 1.08 21.16
N GLN A 131 15.22 1.75 20.01
CA GLN A 131 14.80 3.15 19.90
C GLN A 131 13.28 3.25 19.78
N ARG A 132 12.70 4.31 20.34
CA ARG A 132 11.28 4.60 20.25
C ARG A 132 10.93 5.14 18.86
N GLY A 133 9.70 4.88 18.42
CA GLY A 133 9.19 5.33 17.12
C GLY A 133 9.21 6.85 16.93
N ASP A 134 9.00 7.62 18.01
CA ASP A 134 9.04 9.09 17.98
C ASP A 134 10.45 9.67 17.69
N THR A 135 11.50 8.92 17.98
CA THR A 135 12.90 9.33 17.76
C THR A 135 13.43 9.04 16.36
N LEU A 136 12.67 8.33 15.55
CA LEU A 136 13.05 7.95 14.18
C LEU A 136 12.84 9.11 13.19
N SER A 137 13.67 9.16 12.15
CA SER A 137 13.44 10.02 10.99
C SER A 137 12.15 9.64 10.25
N GLY A 138 11.65 10.52 9.37
CA GLY A 138 10.47 10.23 8.54
C GLY A 138 10.63 8.96 7.72
N GLY A 139 11.79 8.78 7.07
CA GLY A 139 12.09 7.58 6.29
C GLY A 139 12.18 6.31 7.13
N GLU A 140 12.81 6.36 8.31
CA GLU A 140 12.89 5.22 9.22
C GLU A 140 11.49 4.84 9.75
N ARG A 141 10.63 5.84 10.05
CA ARG A 141 9.23 5.57 10.41
C ARG A 141 8.48 4.89 9.27
N GLN A 142 8.70 5.31 8.03
CA GLN A 142 8.06 4.69 6.87
C GLN A 142 8.54 3.25 6.66
N MET A 143 9.85 3.00 6.78
CA MET A 143 10.42 1.64 6.74
C MET A 143 9.83 0.77 7.85
N LEU A 144 9.68 1.30 9.07
CA LEU A 144 9.08 0.59 10.20
C LEU A 144 7.60 0.27 9.96
N ALA A 145 6.84 1.20 9.36
CA ALA A 145 5.44 0.99 9.00
C ALA A 145 5.27 -0.15 7.98
N ILE A 146 6.09 -0.16 6.93
CA ILE A 146 6.11 -1.23 5.93
C ILE A 146 6.57 -2.55 6.58
N GLY A 147 7.64 -2.51 7.37
CA GLY A 147 8.16 -3.67 8.11
C GLY A 147 7.09 -4.30 9.00
N ARG A 148 6.35 -3.49 9.78
CA ARG A 148 5.25 -3.96 10.62
C ARG A 148 4.13 -4.61 9.81
N ALA A 149 3.77 -4.06 8.65
CA ALA A 149 2.79 -4.67 7.77
C ALA A 149 3.25 -6.04 7.24
N LEU A 150 4.53 -6.15 6.86
CA LEU A 150 5.14 -7.42 6.41
C LEU A 150 5.18 -8.49 7.51
N MET A 151 5.28 -8.10 8.79
CA MET A 151 5.22 -9.03 9.93
C MET A 151 3.93 -9.83 9.98
N SER A 152 2.83 -9.33 9.43
CA SER A 152 1.59 -10.09 9.30
C SER A 152 1.65 -11.19 8.22
N LYS A 153 2.73 -11.25 7.41
CA LYS A 153 2.91 -12.13 6.24
C LYS A 153 1.77 -12.00 5.24
N PRO A 154 1.54 -10.78 4.71
CA PRO A 154 0.44 -10.54 3.80
C PRO A 154 0.65 -11.21 2.45
N GLN A 155 -0.45 -11.44 1.73
CA GLN A 155 -0.48 -11.80 0.32
C GLN A 155 -0.85 -10.61 -0.57
N LEU A 156 -1.55 -9.62 0.01
CA LEU A 156 -1.86 -8.33 -0.59
C LEU A 156 -1.42 -7.21 0.35
N LEU A 157 -0.55 -6.34 -0.14
CA LEU A 157 -0.09 -5.15 0.58
C LEU A 157 -0.66 -3.90 -0.08
N LEU A 158 -1.40 -3.12 0.69
CA LEU A 158 -1.96 -1.83 0.32
C LEU A 158 -1.07 -0.73 0.90
N LEU A 159 -0.50 0.14 0.05
CA LEU A 159 0.41 1.22 0.45
C LEU A 159 -0.17 2.57 0.06
N ASP A 160 -0.43 3.42 1.06
CA ASP A 160 -1.01 4.76 0.89
C ASP A 160 0.08 5.84 1.01
N GLU A 161 0.49 6.38 -0.13
CA GLU A 161 1.48 7.46 -0.30
C GLU A 161 2.77 7.27 0.54
N PRO A 162 3.48 6.12 0.38
CA PRO A 162 4.66 5.82 1.20
C PRO A 162 5.83 6.79 0.97
N SER A 163 5.82 7.59 -0.08
CA SER A 163 6.88 8.56 -0.39
C SER A 163 6.62 9.97 0.18
N LEU A 164 5.42 10.23 0.71
CA LEU A 164 4.98 11.58 1.08
C LEU A 164 5.88 12.21 2.17
N GLY A 165 6.38 13.42 1.88
CA GLY A 165 7.18 14.21 2.83
C GLY A 165 8.61 13.69 3.08
N LEU A 166 9.09 12.76 2.26
CA LEU A 166 10.43 12.19 2.40
C LEU A 166 11.44 12.84 1.43
N ALA A 167 12.71 12.80 1.82
CA ALA A 167 13.80 13.25 0.95
C ALA A 167 13.93 12.34 -0.30
N PRO A 168 14.31 12.88 -1.47
CA PRO A 168 14.34 12.12 -2.74
C PRO A 168 15.10 10.80 -2.69
N LEU A 169 16.27 10.76 -2.07
CA LEU A 169 17.05 9.52 -1.92
C LEU A 169 16.34 8.45 -1.07
N VAL A 170 15.57 8.87 -0.07
CA VAL A 170 14.80 7.95 0.77
C VAL A 170 13.60 7.41 0.00
N VAL A 171 12.96 8.25 -0.84
CA VAL A 171 11.87 7.82 -1.74
C VAL A 171 12.37 6.74 -2.70
N GLU A 172 13.51 6.95 -3.35
CA GLU A 172 14.12 5.97 -4.26
C GLU A 172 14.39 4.65 -3.53
N GLN A 173 14.96 4.70 -2.33
CA GLN A 173 15.24 3.52 -1.52
C GLN A 173 13.96 2.76 -1.16
N ILE A 174 12.91 3.46 -0.73
CA ILE A 174 11.61 2.83 -0.39
C ILE A 174 10.98 2.20 -1.63
N PHE A 175 10.96 2.90 -2.76
CA PHE A 175 10.40 2.39 -4.00
C PHE A 175 11.16 1.16 -4.50
N GLN A 176 12.50 1.19 -4.46
CA GLN A 176 13.30 0.04 -4.83
C GLN A 176 13.01 -1.16 -3.90
N THR A 177 12.94 -0.93 -2.59
CA THR A 177 12.60 -2.00 -1.63
C THR A 177 11.22 -2.59 -1.90
N ILE A 178 10.20 -1.76 -2.19
CA ILE A 178 8.85 -2.23 -2.55
C ILE A 178 8.90 -3.09 -3.83
N ARG A 179 9.66 -2.67 -4.84
CA ARG A 179 9.84 -3.44 -6.09
C ARG A 179 10.54 -4.76 -5.83
N ASP A 180 11.59 -4.77 -5.02
CA ASP A 180 12.34 -5.99 -4.69
C ASP A 180 11.47 -6.99 -3.93
N ILE A 181 10.68 -6.53 -2.98
CA ILE A 181 9.72 -7.38 -2.26
C ILE A 181 8.70 -7.98 -3.24
N ALA A 182 8.13 -7.17 -4.15
CA ALA A 182 7.17 -7.66 -5.14
C ALA A 182 7.78 -8.69 -6.10
N ASN A 183 9.06 -8.55 -6.45
CA ASN A 183 9.76 -9.47 -7.36
C ASN A 183 10.19 -10.78 -6.69
N THR A 184 10.59 -10.73 -5.42
CA THR A 184 11.23 -11.86 -4.71
C THR A 184 10.26 -12.67 -3.87
N SER A 185 9.06 -12.16 -3.62
CA SER A 185 8.04 -12.80 -2.79
C SER A 185 6.75 -13.09 -3.56
N ASP A 186 5.87 -13.87 -2.95
CA ASP A 186 4.51 -14.11 -3.47
C ASP A 186 3.54 -12.94 -3.24
N LEU A 187 4.08 -11.76 -2.88
CA LEU A 187 3.30 -10.59 -2.51
C LEU A 187 2.70 -9.90 -3.74
N THR A 188 1.45 -9.52 -3.61
CA THR A 188 0.76 -8.61 -4.53
C THR A 188 0.73 -7.23 -3.90
N VAL A 189 1.03 -6.19 -4.64
CA VAL A 189 1.10 -4.82 -4.11
C VAL A 189 0.15 -3.91 -4.86
N LEU A 190 -0.68 -3.17 -4.14
CA LEU A 190 -1.43 -2.03 -4.63
C LEU A 190 -0.85 -0.76 -3.97
N LEU A 191 -0.11 0.00 -4.75
CA LEU A 191 0.53 1.24 -4.35
C LEU A 191 -0.32 2.43 -4.81
N VAL A 192 -0.67 3.30 -3.90
CA VAL A 192 -1.31 4.58 -4.19
C VAL A 192 -0.30 5.68 -3.98
N GLU A 193 -0.14 6.59 -4.96
CA GLU A 193 0.87 7.63 -4.92
C GLU A 193 0.47 8.94 -5.62
N GLN A 194 0.98 10.05 -5.09
CA GLN A 194 0.98 11.33 -5.78
C GLN A 194 2.24 11.49 -6.65
N ASN A 195 3.38 10.91 -6.24
CA ASN A 195 4.59 10.83 -7.06
C ASN A 195 4.40 9.83 -8.21
N ALA A 196 3.64 10.27 -9.22
CA ALA A 196 3.18 9.43 -10.31
C ALA A 196 4.33 8.80 -11.10
N MET A 197 5.37 9.60 -11.45
CA MET A 197 6.52 9.10 -12.19
C MET A 197 7.31 8.05 -11.40
N GLY A 198 7.55 8.29 -10.11
CA GLY A 198 8.27 7.36 -9.25
C GLY A 198 7.49 6.04 -9.09
N ALA A 199 6.18 6.11 -8.87
CA ALA A 199 5.32 4.94 -8.71
C ALA A 199 5.22 4.11 -10.00
N LEU A 200 5.03 4.75 -11.16
CA LEU A 200 4.93 4.05 -12.46
C LEU A 200 6.26 3.37 -12.85
N LYS A 201 7.43 3.95 -12.50
CA LYS A 201 8.73 3.33 -12.79
C LYS A 201 8.93 1.98 -12.11
N ILE A 202 8.31 1.78 -10.95
CA ILE A 202 8.43 0.52 -10.20
C ILE A 202 7.25 -0.42 -10.40
N ALA A 203 6.14 0.04 -10.99
CA ALA A 203 4.94 -0.75 -11.16
C ALA A 203 4.92 -1.54 -12.49
N ASP A 204 4.19 -2.67 -12.49
CA ASP A 204 3.91 -3.42 -13.71
C ASP A 204 2.72 -2.78 -14.45
N ILE A 205 1.70 -2.39 -13.70
CA ILE A 205 0.46 -1.80 -14.20
C ILE A 205 0.22 -0.46 -13.50
N GLY A 206 -0.20 0.53 -14.27
CA GLY A 206 -0.67 1.81 -13.76
C GLY A 206 -2.17 1.96 -13.92
N VAL A 207 -2.80 2.62 -12.95
CA VAL A 207 -4.18 3.09 -12.96
C VAL A 207 -4.17 4.58 -12.68
N VAL A 208 -4.65 5.37 -13.60
CA VAL A 208 -4.75 6.82 -13.43
C VAL A 208 -6.14 7.17 -12.92
N LEU A 209 -6.20 7.75 -11.73
CA LEU A 209 -7.43 8.14 -11.04
C LEU A 209 -7.60 9.66 -11.07
N ASN A 210 -8.76 10.13 -11.48
CA ASN A 210 -9.11 11.55 -11.47
C ASN A 210 -10.56 11.73 -10.98
N LEU A 211 -10.75 12.53 -9.95
CA LEU A 211 -12.07 12.85 -9.38
C LEU A 211 -12.96 11.61 -9.21
N GLY A 212 -12.42 10.55 -8.62
CA GLY A 212 -13.13 9.31 -8.34
C GLY A 212 -13.33 8.38 -9.54
N ASN A 213 -12.81 8.70 -10.73
CA ASN A 213 -12.96 7.88 -11.94
C ASN A 213 -11.61 7.39 -12.45
N ILE A 214 -11.56 6.18 -13.03
CA ILE A 214 -10.40 5.73 -13.79
C ILE A 214 -10.41 6.42 -15.16
N VAL A 215 -9.32 7.12 -15.48
CA VAL A 215 -9.15 7.80 -16.78
C VAL A 215 -8.19 7.06 -17.71
N ALA A 216 -7.31 6.25 -17.16
CA ALA A 216 -6.45 5.34 -17.92
C ALA A 216 -6.03 4.14 -17.07
N ILE A 217 -5.81 2.99 -17.72
CA ILE A 217 -5.27 1.77 -17.12
C ILE A 217 -4.48 1.01 -18.16
N GLY A 218 -3.30 0.53 -17.80
CA GLY A 218 -2.45 -0.24 -18.71
C GLY A 218 -1.07 -0.53 -18.15
N PRO A 219 -0.19 -1.15 -18.94
CA PRO A 219 1.21 -1.32 -18.58
C PRO A 219 1.84 0.02 -18.21
N SER A 220 2.59 0.06 -17.11
CA SER A 220 3.19 1.32 -16.62
C SER A 220 4.11 1.98 -17.64
N ALA A 221 4.84 1.19 -18.44
CA ALA A 221 5.70 1.70 -19.50
C ALA A 221 4.91 2.48 -20.57
N ASP A 222 3.71 1.99 -20.93
CA ASP A 222 2.86 2.64 -21.93
C ASP A 222 2.30 3.97 -21.40
N LEU A 223 1.88 3.99 -20.12
CA LEU A 223 1.41 5.23 -19.47
C LEU A 223 2.53 6.26 -19.32
N ILE A 224 3.76 5.84 -19.05
CA ILE A 224 4.92 6.75 -19.02
C ILE A 224 5.22 7.32 -20.42
N ALA A 225 5.01 6.54 -21.47
CA ALA A 225 5.26 6.96 -22.85
C ALA A 225 4.13 7.87 -23.43
N ASP A 226 2.93 7.81 -22.86
CA ASP A 226 1.75 8.57 -23.35
C ASP A 226 1.92 10.08 -23.10
N PRO A 227 1.96 10.92 -24.15
CA PRO A 227 2.14 12.36 -24.01
C PRO A 227 1.00 13.05 -23.22
N ALA A 228 -0.25 12.58 -23.34
CA ALA A 228 -1.39 13.14 -22.64
C ALA A 228 -1.32 12.85 -21.14
N ILE A 229 -0.96 11.62 -20.75
CA ILE A 229 -0.74 11.23 -19.35
C ILE A 229 0.45 12.00 -18.76
N ARG A 230 1.54 12.14 -19.51
CA ARG A 230 2.72 12.91 -19.09
C ARG A 230 2.37 14.36 -18.77
N ALA A 231 1.71 15.03 -19.70
CA ALA A 231 1.33 16.43 -19.53
C ALA A 231 0.35 16.65 -18.35
N ALA A 232 -0.61 15.73 -18.16
CA ALA A 232 -1.65 15.89 -17.15
C ALA A 232 -1.25 15.43 -15.73
N TYR A 233 -0.38 14.41 -15.62
CA TYR A 233 -0.16 13.69 -14.34
C TYR A 233 1.30 13.48 -13.97
N LEU A 234 2.29 13.59 -14.88
CA LEU A 234 3.68 13.28 -14.61
C LEU A 234 4.58 14.51 -14.42
N GLY A 235 4.04 15.73 -14.56
CA GLY A 235 4.74 16.98 -14.18
C GLY A 235 5.78 17.47 -15.18
N TYR A 236 5.48 17.41 -16.49
CA TYR A 236 6.30 17.99 -17.57
C TYR A 236 5.57 19.12 -18.24
#